data_0a1d0e3869d76dfdea3139efeb1e9624
#
_entry.id   0a1d0e3869d76dfdea3139efeb1e9624
#
_cell.length_a   1.000
_cell.length_b   1.000
_cell.length_c   1.000
_cell.angle_alpha   90.00
_cell.angle_beta   90.00
_cell.angle_gamma   90.00
#
_symmetry.space_group_name_H-M   'P 1'
#
loop_
_entity.id
_entity.type
_entity.pdbx_description
1 polymer ?
#
loop_
_entity_poly.entity_id
_entity_poly.type
_entity_poly.pdbx_seq_one_letter_code
_entity_poly.pdbx_strand_id
1 'polypeptide(L)'
;MPTTESTEEWGAPAPASRDLLGLDRRRYRSGAAVTVVVCAVLGLAASVVFDSAFGVGLLGPTRLAPDAPGLAWALTGALFAFLAAVVLQLLVRVVPRPRMFFGWLVALVTVILAALSFTGGGDPASAVVTALVWVVLGVAVSAMLNGVLGRTLVRQARKPR
;
A
#
# COMPACT_ATOMS: atom_id res chain seq x y z
N MET A 1 36.66 -59.64 -6.94
CA MET A 1 35.52 -58.91 -6.36
C MET A 1 35.98 -57.51 -6.07
N PRO A 2 35.67 -56.50 -6.84
CA PRO A 2 35.90 -55.10 -6.48
C PRO A 2 34.62 -54.56 -5.86
N THR A 3 34.72 -54.18 -4.61
CA THR A 3 33.72 -53.41 -3.87
C THR A 3 33.72 -51.98 -4.42
N THR A 4 32.66 -51.64 -5.12
CA THR A 4 32.35 -50.24 -5.49
C THR A 4 31.94 -49.52 -4.23
N GLU A 5 32.88 -48.78 -3.61
CA GLU A 5 32.56 -47.70 -2.68
C GLU A 5 31.81 -46.64 -3.47
N SER A 6 30.50 -46.64 -3.33
CA SER A 6 29.68 -45.49 -3.65
C SER A 6 30.01 -44.42 -2.62
N THR A 7 30.95 -43.56 -2.92
CA THR A 7 31.11 -42.27 -2.24
C THR A 7 29.77 -41.54 -2.38
N GLU A 8 28.99 -41.62 -1.33
CA GLU A 8 27.87 -40.67 -1.15
C GLU A 8 28.44 -39.26 -1.24
N GLU A 9 28.34 -38.68 -2.41
CA GLU A 9 28.49 -37.27 -2.64
C GLU A 9 27.45 -36.55 -1.80
N TRP A 10 27.72 -36.38 -0.51
CA TRP A 10 26.96 -35.46 0.33
C TRP A 10 27.04 -34.10 -0.35
N GLY A 11 25.98 -33.82 -1.11
CA GLY A 11 25.85 -32.66 -1.93
C GLY A 11 26.31 -31.41 -1.21
N ALA A 12 27.23 -30.73 -1.83
CA ALA A 12 27.59 -29.38 -1.43
C ALA A 12 26.32 -28.62 -1.10
N PRO A 13 26.25 -27.94 0.07
CA PRO A 13 25.06 -27.17 0.44
C PRO A 13 24.71 -26.28 -0.71
N ALA A 14 23.52 -26.48 -1.27
CA ALA A 14 23.01 -25.70 -2.37
C ALA A 14 23.27 -24.21 -2.04
N PRO A 15 23.79 -23.42 -2.96
CA PRO A 15 24.17 -22.04 -2.68
C PRO A 15 22.96 -21.37 -2.04
N ALA A 16 23.18 -21.00 -0.77
CA ALA A 16 22.15 -20.45 0.09
C ALA A 16 21.46 -19.31 -0.66
N SER A 17 20.20 -19.49 -0.88
CA SER A 17 19.16 -18.71 -1.52
C SER A 17 19.17 -17.20 -1.21
N ARG A 18 20.30 -16.52 -1.32
CA ARG A 18 20.35 -15.06 -1.28
C ARG A 18 19.69 -14.41 -2.47
N ASP A 19 19.51 -15.17 -3.57
CA ASP A 19 18.78 -14.72 -4.76
C ASP A 19 17.25 -14.81 -4.64
N LEU A 20 16.71 -15.44 -3.57
CA LEU A 20 15.27 -15.54 -3.36
C LEU A 20 14.63 -14.23 -2.85
N LEU A 21 15.44 -13.24 -2.51
CA LEU A 21 14.98 -11.89 -2.14
C LEU A 21 15.10 -10.89 -3.29
N GLY A 22 15.35 -11.35 -4.49
CA GLY A 22 15.21 -10.56 -5.71
C GLY A 22 13.74 -10.18 -5.92
N LEU A 23 13.23 -9.25 -5.09
CA LEU A 23 12.03 -8.51 -5.41
C LEU A 23 12.24 -7.95 -6.81
N ASP A 24 11.48 -8.48 -7.77
CA ASP A 24 11.48 -7.97 -9.15
C ASP A 24 11.05 -6.51 -9.07
N ARG A 25 12.04 -5.62 -8.96
CA ARG A 25 11.87 -4.17 -8.75
C ARG A 25 10.91 -3.59 -9.78
N ARG A 26 10.90 -4.16 -10.98
CA ARG A 26 10.02 -3.72 -12.06
C ARG A 26 8.55 -4.04 -11.74
N ARG A 27 8.26 -5.24 -11.24
CA ARG A 27 6.91 -5.65 -10.84
C ARG A 27 6.40 -4.92 -9.61
N TYR A 28 7.28 -4.68 -8.64
CA TYR A 28 6.92 -3.87 -7.47
C TYR A 28 6.58 -2.44 -7.87
N ARG A 29 7.40 -1.82 -8.72
CA ARG A 29 7.17 -0.44 -9.18
C ARG A 29 5.88 -0.32 -10.00
N SER A 30 5.55 -1.29 -10.85
CA SER A 30 4.27 -1.28 -11.58
C SER A 30 3.07 -1.44 -10.63
N GLY A 31 3.14 -2.33 -9.64
CA GLY A 31 2.09 -2.47 -8.63
C GLY A 31 1.90 -1.22 -7.78
N ALA A 32 2.99 -0.59 -7.34
CA ALA A 32 2.95 0.67 -6.61
C ALA A 32 2.34 1.80 -7.47
N ALA A 33 2.73 1.91 -8.74
CA ALA A 33 2.18 2.92 -9.65
C ALA A 33 0.66 2.75 -9.83
N VAL A 34 0.19 1.53 -10.02
CA VAL A 34 -1.26 1.23 -10.11
C VAL A 34 -1.97 1.64 -8.81
N THR A 35 -1.40 1.34 -7.65
CA THR A 35 -1.99 1.73 -6.36
C THR A 35 -2.11 3.26 -6.24
N VAL A 36 -1.10 4.00 -6.65
CA VAL A 36 -1.11 5.47 -6.65
C VAL A 36 -2.23 6.01 -7.55
N VAL A 37 -2.36 5.48 -8.77
CA VAL A 37 -3.42 5.88 -9.69
C VAL A 37 -4.81 5.58 -9.14
N VAL A 38 -5.02 4.38 -8.59
CA VAL A 38 -6.31 3.99 -8.00
C VAL A 38 -6.66 4.90 -6.82
N CYS A 39 -5.72 5.21 -5.94
CA CYS A 39 -5.97 6.12 -4.81
C CYS A 39 -6.22 7.56 -5.26
N ALA A 40 -5.58 8.03 -6.34
CA ALA A 40 -5.88 9.32 -6.94
C ALA A 40 -7.33 9.37 -7.46
N VAL A 41 -7.75 8.33 -8.18
CA VAL A 41 -9.13 8.23 -8.71
C VAL A 41 -10.14 8.13 -7.57
N LEU A 42 -9.85 7.36 -6.51
CA LEU A 42 -10.71 7.27 -5.34
C LEU A 42 -10.86 8.62 -4.62
N GLY A 43 -9.78 9.36 -4.45
CA GLY A 43 -9.82 10.70 -3.85
C GLY A 43 -10.64 11.69 -4.69
N LEU A 44 -10.45 11.66 -6.01
CA LEU A 44 -11.26 12.46 -6.94
C LEU A 44 -12.74 12.08 -6.87
N ALA A 45 -13.04 10.78 -7.00
CA ALA A 45 -14.41 10.28 -6.99
C ALA A 45 -15.12 10.61 -5.67
N ALA A 46 -14.44 10.43 -4.54
CA ALA A 46 -14.98 10.78 -3.23
C ALA A 46 -15.34 12.27 -3.18
N SER A 47 -14.44 13.17 -3.58
CA SER A 47 -14.71 14.60 -3.60
C SER A 47 -15.92 14.95 -4.48
N VAL A 48 -15.97 14.44 -5.70
CA VAL A 48 -17.07 14.71 -6.63
C VAL A 48 -18.41 14.14 -6.13
N VAL A 49 -18.41 12.92 -5.61
CA VAL A 49 -19.64 12.28 -5.14
C VAL A 49 -20.21 13.00 -3.90
N PHE A 50 -19.37 13.31 -2.92
CA PHE A 50 -19.87 13.94 -1.69
C PHE A 50 -20.27 15.40 -1.91
N ASP A 51 -19.58 16.13 -2.77
CA ASP A 51 -19.96 17.49 -3.12
C ASP A 51 -21.26 17.53 -3.96
N SER A 52 -21.36 16.72 -5.02
CA SER A 52 -22.48 16.77 -5.96
C SER A 52 -23.73 16.04 -5.46
N ALA A 53 -23.58 14.91 -4.74
CA ALA A 53 -24.74 14.11 -4.32
C ALA A 53 -25.26 14.49 -2.93
N PHE A 54 -24.39 14.93 -2.03
CA PHE A 54 -24.75 15.22 -0.65
C PHE A 54 -24.60 16.70 -0.27
N GLY A 55 -24.01 17.53 -1.14
CA GLY A 55 -23.73 18.94 -0.84
C GLY A 55 -22.76 19.13 0.35
N VAL A 56 -21.99 18.08 0.67
CA VAL A 56 -21.07 18.08 1.80
C VAL A 56 -19.65 18.21 1.28
N GLY A 57 -19.04 19.37 1.48
CA GLY A 57 -17.64 19.61 1.12
C GLY A 57 -16.71 18.81 2.02
N LEU A 58 -15.76 18.05 1.41
CA LEU A 58 -14.72 17.36 2.16
C LEU A 58 -13.74 18.36 2.79
N LEU A 59 -13.49 18.21 4.08
CA LEU A 59 -12.44 18.96 4.79
C LEU A 59 -11.08 18.44 4.32
N GLY A 60 -10.40 19.15 3.46
CA GLY A 60 -9.18 18.68 2.85
C GLY A 60 -8.10 19.75 2.66
N PRO A 61 -6.93 19.32 2.19
CA PRO A 61 -5.79 20.19 1.95
C PRO A 61 -6.02 21.08 0.72
N THR A 62 -6.91 22.05 0.85
CA THR A 62 -7.20 23.05 -0.19
C THR A 62 -5.96 23.82 -0.65
N ARG A 63 -4.88 23.75 0.14
CA ARG A 63 -3.59 24.38 -0.19
C ARG A 63 -2.92 23.82 -1.45
N LEU A 64 -3.22 22.54 -1.83
CA LEU A 64 -2.64 21.91 -3.01
C LEU A 64 -3.29 22.36 -4.32
N ALA A 65 -4.58 22.63 -4.31
CA ALA A 65 -5.34 23.15 -5.46
C ALA A 65 -6.58 23.90 -4.94
N PRO A 66 -6.47 25.18 -4.60
CA PRO A 66 -7.57 25.94 -4.00
C PRO A 66 -8.77 26.06 -4.91
N ASP A 67 -8.55 26.16 -6.24
CA ASP A 67 -9.59 26.32 -7.25
C ASP A 67 -10.20 25.00 -7.77
N ALA A 68 -9.63 23.86 -7.31
CA ALA A 68 -10.07 22.53 -7.79
C ALA A 68 -10.04 21.52 -6.65
N PRO A 69 -11.04 21.47 -5.75
CA PRO A 69 -11.06 20.59 -4.59
C PRO A 69 -10.95 19.11 -4.95
N GLY A 70 -11.55 18.68 -6.06
CA GLY A 70 -11.41 17.30 -6.55
C GLY A 70 -9.98 16.94 -6.91
N LEU A 71 -9.23 17.86 -7.53
CA LEU A 71 -7.82 17.66 -7.83
C LEU A 71 -6.96 17.63 -6.55
N ALA A 72 -7.27 18.48 -5.57
CA ALA A 72 -6.59 18.46 -4.27
C ALA A 72 -6.74 17.08 -3.59
N TRP A 73 -7.92 16.49 -3.60
CA TRP A 73 -8.18 15.16 -3.06
C TRP A 73 -7.51 14.05 -3.87
N ALA A 74 -7.49 14.15 -5.19
CA ALA A 74 -6.76 13.22 -6.06
C ALA A 74 -5.25 13.23 -5.73
N LEU A 75 -4.66 14.40 -5.63
CA LEU A 75 -3.24 14.56 -5.29
C LEU A 75 -2.93 14.03 -3.87
N THR A 76 -3.84 14.28 -2.92
CA THR A 76 -3.69 13.79 -1.55
C THR A 76 -3.74 12.25 -1.49
N GLY A 77 -4.70 11.62 -2.19
CA GLY A 77 -4.80 10.18 -2.30
C GLY A 77 -3.57 9.57 -2.98
N ALA A 78 -3.09 10.19 -4.05
CA ALA A 78 -1.86 9.78 -4.74
C ALA A 78 -0.64 9.87 -3.83
N LEU A 79 -0.47 10.98 -3.12
CA LEU A 79 0.65 11.20 -2.20
C LEU A 79 0.62 10.20 -1.05
N PHE A 80 -0.56 9.96 -0.46
CA PHE A 80 -0.73 8.97 0.61
C PHE A 80 -0.33 7.56 0.14
N ALA A 81 -0.80 7.12 -1.03
CA ALA A 81 -0.45 5.83 -1.60
C ALA A 81 1.04 5.74 -1.97
N PHE A 82 1.64 6.80 -2.48
CA PHE A 82 3.06 6.86 -2.78
C PHE A 82 3.92 6.71 -1.53
N LEU A 83 3.61 7.46 -0.47
CA LEU A 83 4.30 7.36 0.81
C LEU A 83 4.16 5.96 1.41
N ALA A 84 2.96 5.37 1.37
CA ALA A 84 2.73 4.01 1.83
C ALA A 84 3.58 2.99 1.05
N ALA A 85 3.71 3.13 -0.26
CA ALA A 85 4.55 2.27 -1.09
C ALA A 85 6.04 2.42 -0.74
N VAL A 86 6.52 3.64 -0.50
CA VAL A 86 7.91 3.90 -0.07
C VAL A 86 8.18 3.27 1.30
N VAL A 87 7.26 3.45 2.25
CA VAL A 87 7.36 2.86 3.59
C VAL A 87 7.38 1.34 3.51
N LEU A 88 6.51 0.73 2.72
CA LEU A 88 6.52 -0.72 2.52
C LEU A 88 7.84 -1.21 1.93
N GLN A 89 8.40 -0.49 0.94
CA GLN A 89 9.69 -0.81 0.35
C GLN A 89 10.82 -0.73 1.38
N LEU A 90 10.76 0.23 2.30
CA LEU A 90 11.72 0.36 3.38
C LEU A 90 11.56 -0.78 4.40
N LEU A 91 10.33 -1.09 4.80
CA LEU A 91 10.02 -2.16 5.74
C LEU A 91 10.51 -3.54 5.26
N VAL A 92 10.32 -3.83 3.98
CA VAL A 92 10.79 -5.10 3.39
C VAL A 92 12.31 -5.25 3.49
N ARG A 93 13.07 -4.16 3.56
CA ARG A 93 14.53 -4.19 3.71
C ARG A 93 15.02 -4.36 5.14
N VAL A 94 14.23 -3.88 6.11
CA VAL A 94 14.66 -3.74 7.51
C VAL A 94 14.00 -4.78 8.42
N VAL A 95 12.76 -5.17 8.13
CA VAL A 95 11.93 -5.96 9.05
C VAL A 95 11.68 -7.37 8.52
N PRO A 96 11.88 -8.44 9.31
CA PRO A 96 11.67 -9.83 8.88
C PRO A 96 10.21 -10.20 8.62
N ARG A 97 9.24 -9.44 9.16
CA ARG A 97 7.79 -9.61 8.94
C ARG A 97 7.12 -8.31 8.48
N PRO A 98 7.45 -7.78 7.30
CA PRO A 98 7.04 -6.44 6.88
C PRO A 98 5.53 -6.27 6.74
N ARG A 99 4.79 -7.33 6.40
CA ARG A 99 3.33 -7.27 6.15
C ARG A 99 2.53 -6.90 7.40
N MET A 100 2.89 -7.46 8.54
CA MET A 100 2.20 -7.22 9.81
C MET A 100 2.44 -5.80 10.29
N PHE A 101 3.69 -5.37 10.29
CA PHE A 101 4.07 -4.01 10.68
C PHE A 101 3.49 -2.95 9.75
N PHE A 102 3.48 -3.21 8.45
CA PHE A 102 2.88 -2.30 7.46
C PHE A 102 1.39 -2.10 7.70
N GLY A 103 0.64 -3.19 7.95
CA GLY A 103 -0.79 -3.12 8.24
C GLY A 103 -1.08 -2.25 9.47
N TRP A 104 -0.35 -2.46 10.55
CA TRP A 104 -0.49 -1.65 11.77
C TRP A 104 -0.13 -0.18 11.54
N LEU A 105 0.93 0.10 10.79
CA LEU A 105 1.37 1.46 10.50
C LEU A 105 0.34 2.21 9.65
N VAL A 106 -0.18 1.59 8.59
CA VAL A 106 -1.23 2.20 7.76
C VAL A 106 -2.50 2.43 8.58
N ALA A 107 -2.91 1.46 9.40
CA ALA A 107 -4.06 1.61 10.28
C ALA A 107 -3.89 2.79 11.24
N LEU A 108 -2.73 2.91 11.89
CA LEU A 108 -2.42 4.01 12.81
C LEU A 108 -2.49 5.37 12.11
N VAL A 109 -1.82 5.50 10.95
CA VAL A 109 -1.83 6.74 10.17
C VAL A 109 -3.25 7.09 9.72
N THR A 110 -4.03 6.11 9.27
CA THR A 110 -5.42 6.29 8.86
C THR A 110 -6.28 6.79 10.02
N VAL A 111 -6.14 6.22 11.22
CA VAL A 111 -6.85 6.66 12.42
C VAL A 111 -6.47 8.08 12.80
N ILE A 112 -5.19 8.43 12.74
CA ILE A 112 -4.72 9.80 13.03
C ILE A 112 -5.33 10.79 12.04
N LEU A 113 -5.31 10.50 10.73
CA LEU A 113 -5.87 11.37 9.70
C LEU A 113 -7.39 11.50 9.83
N ALA A 114 -8.08 10.41 10.15
CA ALA A 114 -9.51 10.44 10.44
C ALA A 114 -9.82 11.29 11.68
N ALA A 115 -9.04 11.15 12.75
CA ALA A 115 -9.21 11.95 13.97
C ALA A 115 -8.93 13.45 13.73
N LEU A 116 -7.91 13.77 12.92
CA LEU A 116 -7.61 15.15 12.55
C LEU A 116 -8.76 15.84 11.81
N SER A 117 -9.62 15.09 11.11
CA SER A 117 -10.79 15.64 10.44
C SER A 117 -11.78 16.30 11.41
N PHE A 118 -11.78 15.88 12.68
CA PHE A 118 -12.64 16.46 13.73
C PHE A 118 -12.05 17.68 14.42
N THR A 119 -10.77 17.97 14.22
CA THR A 119 -10.11 19.09 14.89
C THR A 119 -10.19 20.41 14.10
N GLY A 120 -10.63 20.37 12.86
CA GLY A 120 -10.63 21.50 11.94
C GLY A 120 -11.75 22.54 12.14
N GLY A 121 -12.67 22.36 13.09
CA GLY A 121 -13.75 23.33 13.39
C GLY A 121 -14.81 23.48 12.29
N GLY A 122 -14.86 22.54 11.32
CA GLY A 122 -15.86 22.50 10.28
C GLY A 122 -17.17 21.85 10.72
N ASP A 123 -18.15 21.80 9.79
CA ASP A 123 -19.42 21.09 10.01
C ASP A 123 -19.18 19.62 10.38
N PRO A 124 -19.86 19.10 11.43
CA PRO A 124 -19.70 17.71 11.89
C PRO A 124 -19.95 16.66 10.78
N ALA A 125 -20.89 16.91 9.87
CA ALA A 125 -21.16 16.01 8.76
C ALA A 125 -19.96 15.93 7.82
N SER A 126 -19.35 17.05 7.48
CA SER A 126 -18.11 17.12 6.67
C SER A 126 -16.95 16.40 7.33
N ALA A 127 -16.81 16.51 8.65
CA ALA A 127 -15.77 15.82 9.40
C ALA A 127 -15.94 14.29 9.36
N VAL A 128 -17.16 13.78 9.57
CA VAL A 128 -17.47 12.34 9.50
C VAL A 128 -17.21 11.79 8.12
N VAL A 129 -17.70 12.48 7.07
CA VAL A 129 -17.50 12.04 5.68
C VAL A 129 -16.01 12.03 5.32
N THR A 130 -15.27 13.06 5.70
CA THR A 130 -13.82 13.13 5.48
C THR A 130 -13.07 12.00 6.19
N ALA A 131 -13.43 11.70 7.44
CA ALA A 131 -12.87 10.58 8.18
C ALA A 131 -13.16 9.23 7.48
N LEU A 132 -14.36 9.06 6.95
CA LEU A 132 -14.74 7.85 6.22
C LEU A 132 -13.92 7.70 4.93
N VAL A 133 -13.68 8.78 4.18
CA VAL A 133 -12.81 8.78 3.00
C VAL A 133 -11.39 8.34 3.38
N TRP A 134 -10.84 8.81 4.49
CA TRP A 134 -9.52 8.37 4.95
C TRP A 134 -9.49 6.87 5.28
N VAL A 135 -10.54 6.34 5.90
CA VAL A 135 -10.65 4.89 6.18
C VAL A 135 -10.69 4.09 4.88
N VAL A 136 -11.49 4.51 3.90
CA VAL A 136 -11.58 3.85 2.60
C VAL A 136 -10.24 3.86 1.87
N LEU A 137 -9.54 4.99 1.86
CA LEU A 137 -8.19 5.10 1.28
C LEU A 137 -7.18 4.18 2.00
N GLY A 138 -7.20 4.14 3.33
CA GLY A 138 -6.34 3.26 4.11
C GLY A 138 -6.58 1.78 3.82
N VAL A 139 -7.83 1.36 3.75
CA VAL A 139 -8.22 0.00 3.39
C VAL A 139 -7.79 -0.34 1.96
N ALA A 140 -8.04 0.55 1.00
CA ALA A 140 -7.67 0.36 -0.40
C ALA A 140 -6.15 0.19 -0.56
N VAL A 141 -5.35 1.06 0.05
CA VAL A 141 -3.89 0.96 0.05
C VAL A 141 -3.41 -0.35 0.67
N SER A 142 -3.96 -0.72 1.82
CA SER A 142 -3.61 -1.97 2.52
C SER A 142 -3.95 -3.20 1.68
N ALA A 143 -5.14 -3.24 1.08
CA ALA A 143 -5.59 -4.36 0.27
C ALA A 143 -4.74 -4.52 -0.99
N MET A 144 -4.47 -3.44 -1.72
CA MET A 144 -3.69 -3.48 -2.95
C MET A 144 -2.24 -3.88 -2.71
N LEU A 145 -1.58 -3.28 -1.73
CA LEU A 145 -0.18 -3.57 -1.43
C LEU A 145 0.01 -4.99 -0.86
N ASN A 146 -0.92 -5.47 -0.02
CA ASN A 146 -0.92 -6.86 0.44
C ASN A 146 -1.19 -7.85 -0.70
N GLY A 147 -2.05 -7.50 -1.66
CA GLY A 147 -2.32 -8.31 -2.86
C GLY A 147 -1.10 -8.47 -3.76
N VAL A 148 -0.31 -7.42 -3.95
CA VAL A 148 0.95 -7.47 -4.72
C VAL A 148 1.96 -8.42 -4.07
N LEU A 149 2.12 -8.35 -2.73
CA LEU A 149 3.02 -9.23 -1.98
C LEU A 149 2.57 -10.70 -2.01
N GLY A 150 1.26 -10.97 -1.93
CA GLY A 150 0.72 -12.33 -1.96
C GLY A 150 1.00 -13.06 -3.27
N ARG A 151 0.89 -12.36 -4.40
CA ARG A 151 1.10 -12.94 -5.73
C ARG A 151 2.57 -13.24 -6.06
N THR A 152 3.51 -12.53 -5.44
CA THR A 152 4.94 -12.77 -5.64
C THR A 152 5.45 -14.01 -4.89
N LEU A 153 4.89 -14.31 -3.72
CA LEU A 153 5.32 -15.45 -2.89
C LEU A 153 4.75 -16.79 -3.38
N VAL A 154 3.51 -16.84 -3.88
CA VAL A 154 2.87 -18.07 -4.36
C VAL A 154 3.52 -18.59 -5.64
N ARG A 155 4.10 -17.74 -6.47
CA ARG A 155 4.72 -18.14 -7.75
C ARG A 155 6.05 -18.86 -7.59
N GLN A 156 6.76 -18.67 -6.49
CA GLN A 156 8.03 -19.37 -6.21
C GLN A 156 7.81 -20.81 -5.74
N ALA A 157 6.70 -21.08 -5.05
CA ALA A 157 6.36 -22.44 -4.60
C ALA A 157 5.89 -23.39 -5.73
N ARG A 158 5.60 -22.87 -6.92
CA ARG A 158 5.03 -23.64 -8.04
C ARG A 158 6.03 -23.96 -9.17
N LYS A 159 7.34 -23.83 -8.96
CA LYS A 159 8.33 -24.28 -9.94
C LYS A 159 8.64 -25.75 -9.66
N PRO A 160 8.07 -26.71 -10.41
CA PRO A 160 8.44 -28.11 -10.25
C PRO A 160 9.87 -28.31 -10.69
N ARG A 161 10.57 -29.18 -9.97
CA ARG A 161 11.90 -29.68 -10.33
C ARG A 161 11.82 -30.50 -11.60
#